data_5daeebfd4aade03f50b28aae5b46d894
#
_entry.id   5daeebfd4aade03f50b28aae5b46d894
#
_cell.length_a   1.000
_cell.length_b   1.000
_cell.length_c   1.000
_cell.angle_alpha   90.00
_cell.angle_beta   90.00
_cell.angle_gamma   90.00
#
_symmetry.space_group_name_H-M   'P 1'
#
loop_
_entity.id
_entity.type
_entity.pdbx_description
1 polymer ?
#
loop_
_entity_poly.entity_id
_entity_poly.type
_entity_poly.pdbx_seq_one_letter_code
_entity_poly.pdbx_strand_id
1 'polypeptide(L)'
;TLADGSKFVASVYGLSGSGKSTLTHAKHNGKYPAIKVLHDDAFIINTDTCASIALEPTYFDKTADYPTGCPDNKYLLSCQNCSATMDEDGKIQLVTEDIRNGNGRAIKSKLWSPNRVDKIESPVNAIFWIMKDPTIPPVIKLKGSSLAAVMGATLATKTSTAERVKAGTDLNALRIVPYANPFRTYPLANDYEKFKKLVEEKNVACYIINTGDFMGKKVKPADTLGILETIVEGKAKFEKWGPFEDMEIMPWGDFEVNLNDKDYTAQLKNAMQNRLTSVEKFATDKGGYDKLPDDAVAAIKKVVDEAAAL
;
A
#
# COMPACT_ATOMS: atom_id res chain seq x y z
N THR A 1 -19.28 3.98 2.25
CA THR A 1 -20.43 4.69 1.65
C THR A 1 -20.19 6.18 1.78
N LEU A 2 -20.37 6.92 0.70
CA LEU A 2 -20.22 8.37 0.62
C LEU A 2 -21.50 9.07 1.06
N ALA A 3 -21.45 10.40 1.18
CA ALA A 3 -22.60 11.19 1.64
C ALA A 3 -23.81 11.12 0.70
N ASP A 4 -23.58 10.89 -0.59
CA ASP A 4 -24.62 10.70 -1.61
C ASP A 4 -25.19 9.28 -1.67
N GLY A 5 -24.74 8.38 -0.77
CA GLY A 5 -25.14 6.98 -0.73
C GLY A 5 -24.37 6.06 -1.68
N SER A 6 -23.52 6.60 -2.54
CA SER A 6 -22.66 5.79 -3.39
C SER A 6 -21.61 5.02 -2.57
N LYS A 7 -21.06 3.96 -3.14
CA LYS A 7 -20.03 3.14 -2.52
C LYS A 7 -18.73 3.29 -3.26
N PHE A 8 -17.64 3.44 -2.51
CA PHE A 8 -16.29 3.38 -3.06
C PHE A 8 -15.51 2.29 -2.32
N VAL A 9 -14.95 1.36 -3.05
CA VAL A 9 -14.14 0.25 -2.52
C VAL A 9 -12.69 0.47 -2.94
N ALA A 10 -11.84 0.76 -1.96
CA ALA A 10 -10.40 0.91 -2.14
C ALA A 10 -9.70 -0.40 -1.78
N SER A 11 -8.84 -0.87 -2.67
CA SER A 11 -7.95 -2.01 -2.46
C SER A 11 -6.52 -1.51 -2.27
N VAL A 12 -5.92 -1.80 -1.12
CA VAL A 12 -4.66 -1.18 -0.68
C VAL A 12 -3.58 -2.25 -0.51
N TYR A 13 -2.47 -2.11 -1.20
CA TYR A 13 -1.37 -3.07 -1.22
C TYR A 13 -0.07 -2.44 -0.74
N GLY A 14 0.60 -3.08 0.19
CA GLY A 14 1.88 -2.61 0.71
C GLY A 14 2.42 -3.57 1.78
N LEU A 15 3.70 -3.55 2.03
CA LEU A 15 4.34 -4.40 3.04
C LEU A 15 3.98 -3.99 4.48
N SER A 16 4.34 -4.84 5.43
CA SER A 16 4.25 -4.51 6.86
C SER A 16 4.95 -3.19 7.16
N GLY A 17 4.29 -2.30 7.90
CA GLY A 17 4.81 -0.96 8.21
C GLY A 17 4.77 0.04 7.05
N SER A 18 4.10 -0.28 5.94
CA SER A 18 3.91 0.66 4.82
C SER A 18 2.82 1.71 5.07
N GLY A 19 2.00 1.57 6.11
CA GLY A 19 0.90 2.48 6.41
C GLY A 19 -0.48 1.99 5.95
N LYS A 20 -0.62 0.72 5.48
CA LYS A 20 -1.93 0.15 5.09
C LYS A 20 -2.98 0.34 6.18
N SER A 21 -2.70 -0.16 7.39
CA SER A 21 -3.64 -0.08 8.51
C SER A 21 -3.99 1.37 8.86
N THR A 22 -3.06 2.30 8.76
CA THR A 22 -3.34 3.72 8.95
C THR A 22 -4.37 4.22 7.95
N LEU A 23 -4.26 3.83 6.68
CA LEU A 23 -5.21 4.24 5.63
C LEU A 23 -6.57 3.55 5.76
N THR A 24 -6.58 2.25 6.08
CA THR A 24 -7.80 1.45 6.08
C THR A 24 -8.60 1.55 7.37
N HIS A 25 -7.95 1.81 8.50
CA HIS A 25 -8.60 1.91 9.83
C HIS A 25 -8.87 3.34 10.28
N ALA A 26 -8.41 4.33 9.53
CA ALA A 26 -8.65 5.72 9.87
C ALA A 26 -10.16 6.01 9.96
N LYS A 27 -10.54 6.73 11.01
CA LYS A 27 -11.93 7.17 11.20
C LYS A 27 -12.28 8.40 10.36
N HIS A 28 -11.29 8.99 9.66
CA HIS A 28 -11.45 10.20 8.84
C HIS A 28 -12.23 11.31 9.56
N ASN A 29 -11.94 11.51 10.86
CA ASN A 29 -12.66 12.45 11.73
C ASN A 29 -14.18 12.24 11.75
N GLY A 30 -14.64 11.00 11.58
CA GLY A 30 -16.06 10.66 11.52
C GLY A 30 -16.76 10.95 10.20
N LYS A 31 -16.01 11.37 9.19
CA LYS A 31 -16.56 11.74 7.87
C LYS A 31 -17.26 10.58 7.15
N TYR A 32 -16.78 9.35 7.38
CA TYR A 32 -17.36 8.14 6.77
C TYR A 32 -17.79 7.15 7.85
N PRO A 33 -18.94 7.36 8.49
CA PRO A 33 -19.37 6.54 9.64
C PRO A 33 -19.66 5.07 9.27
N ALA A 34 -19.91 4.80 8.00
CA ALA A 34 -20.23 3.45 7.48
C ALA A 34 -19.04 2.76 6.80
N ILE A 35 -17.80 3.13 7.14
CA ILE A 35 -16.62 2.41 6.62
C ILE A 35 -16.70 0.94 7.01
N LYS A 36 -16.50 0.08 6.00
CA LYS A 36 -16.29 -1.36 6.17
C LYS A 36 -14.84 -1.69 5.85
N VAL A 37 -14.24 -2.53 6.66
CA VAL A 37 -12.86 -3.02 6.45
C VAL A 37 -12.94 -4.53 6.25
N LEU A 38 -12.43 -5.01 5.11
CA LEU A 38 -12.42 -6.43 4.79
C LEU A 38 -11.42 -7.16 5.70
N HIS A 39 -10.18 -7.16 5.32
CA HIS A 39 -9.12 -7.83 6.06
C HIS A 39 -7.83 -7.04 5.94
N ASP A 40 -6.97 -7.17 6.94
CA ASP A 40 -5.75 -6.36 7.03
C ASP A 40 -4.59 -6.92 6.22
N ASP A 41 -4.54 -8.25 6.06
CA ASP A 41 -3.35 -8.91 5.53
C ASP A 41 -3.57 -9.58 4.18
N ALA A 42 -4.59 -10.40 4.03
CA ALA A 42 -4.77 -11.19 2.82
C ALA A 42 -6.23 -11.29 2.38
N PHE A 43 -6.47 -11.05 1.10
CA PHE A 43 -7.78 -11.12 0.49
C PHE A 43 -7.67 -11.48 -0.99
N ILE A 44 -8.77 -11.96 -1.55
CA ILE A 44 -8.92 -12.25 -2.97
C ILE A 44 -9.91 -11.28 -3.60
N ILE A 45 -9.61 -10.82 -4.80
CA ILE A 45 -10.55 -10.11 -5.67
C ILE A 45 -10.98 -11.08 -6.78
N ASN A 46 -12.28 -11.23 -6.96
CA ASN A 46 -12.83 -11.91 -8.11
C ASN A 46 -12.67 -11.01 -9.35
N THR A 47 -11.97 -11.47 -10.37
CA THR A 47 -11.69 -10.67 -11.57
C THR A 47 -12.89 -10.45 -12.48
N ASP A 48 -13.99 -11.17 -12.28
CA ASP A 48 -15.19 -11.00 -13.09
C ASP A 48 -16.19 -10.03 -12.45
N THR A 49 -16.37 -10.12 -11.13
CA THR A 49 -17.31 -9.29 -10.36
C THR A 49 -16.68 -8.12 -9.64
N CYS A 50 -15.36 -8.13 -9.49
CA CYS A 50 -14.57 -7.23 -8.63
C CYS A 50 -14.96 -7.26 -7.15
N ALA A 51 -15.77 -8.22 -6.71
CA ALA A 51 -16.05 -8.46 -5.31
C ALA A 51 -14.79 -9.02 -4.60
N SER A 52 -14.69 -8.77 -3.31
CA SER A 52 -13.53 -9.21 -2.53
C SER A 52 -13.93 -10.04 -1.30
N ILE A 53 -13.08 -11.00 -0.95
CA ILE A 53 -13.26 -11.90 0.19
C ILE A 53 -11.95 -12.00 0.98
N ALA A 54 -12.06 -12.00 2.31
CA ALA A 54 -10.93 -12.23 3.20
C ALA A 54 -10.48 -13.70 3.11
N LEU A 55 -9.16 -13.92 3.14
CA LEU A 55 -8.58 -15.26 3.17
C LEU A 55 -8.51 -15.84 4.58
N GLU A 56 -8.46 -14.99 5.59
CA GLU A 56 -8.35 -15.41 6.97
C GLU A 56 -9.64 -15.12 7.74
N PRO A 57 -10.11 -16.05 8.59
CA PRO A 57 -11.34 -15.87 9.37
C PRO A 57 -11.19 -14.84 10.49
N THR A 58 -9.95 -14.57 10.90
CA THR A 58 -9.59 -13.59 11.93
C THR A 58 -8.43 -12.76 11.43
N TYR A 59 -8.28 -11.57 11.96
CA TYR A 59 -7.12 -10.74 11.67
C TYR A 59 -6.35 -10.40 12.94
N PHE A 60 -5.05 -10.17 12.74
CA PHE A 60 -4.12 -9.90 13.81
C PHE A 60 -3.62 -8.46 13.71
N ASP A 61 -3.70 -7.74 14.82
CA ASP A 61 -3.04 -6.45 14.97
C ASP A 61 -1.78 -6.58 15.81
N LYS A 62 -0.83 -5.72 15.56
CA LYS A 62 0.34 -5.59 16.42
C LYS A 62 -0.03 -4.86 17.70
N THR A 63 0.36 -5.41 18.84
CA THR A 63 0.09 -4.78 20.13
C THR A 63 0.77 -3.43 20.28
N ALA A 64 1.94 -3.24 19.65
CA ALA A 64 2.67 -1.97 19.66
C ALA A 64 1.89 -0.80 19.01
N ASP A 65 0.88 -1.08 18.18
CA ASP A 65 0.03 -0.05 17.56
C ASP A 65 -1.02 0.51 18.54
N TYR A 66 -1.12 -0.09 19.74
CA TYR A 66 -2.09 0.27 20.78
C TYR A 66 -1.40 0.49 22.13
N PRO A 67 -0.63 1.57 22.29
CA PRO A 67 0.11 1.84 23.52
C PRO A 67 -0.80 1.97 24.73
N THR A 68 -0.26 1.77 25.91
CA THR A 68 -0.95 1.94 27.19
C THR A 68 -1.58 3.33 27.26
N GLY A 69 -2.84 3.40 27.67
CA GLY A 69 -3.63 4.63 27.68
C GLY A 69 -4.33 4.97 26.35
N CYS A 70 -4.03 4.27 25.26
CA CYS A 70 -4.82 4.40 24.03
C CYS A 70 -6.25 3.88 24.25
N PRO A 71 -7.30 4.59 23.81
CA PRO A 71 -8.70 4.16 23.98
C PRO A 71 -9.00 2.76 23.42
N ASP A 72 -8.24 2.37 22.38
CA ASP A 72 -8.42 1.08 21.71
C ASP A 72 -7.56 -0.04 22.32
N ASN A 73 -6.72 0.25 23.33
CA ASN A 73 -5.91 -0.75 24.06
C ASN A 73 -6.81 -1.87 24.67
N LYS A 74 -8.02 -1.54 25.06
CA LYS A 74 -9.02 -2.51 25.58
C LYS A 74 -9.29 -3.69 24.62
N TYR A 75 -9.11 -3.51 23.31
CA TYR A 75 -9.30 -4.56 22.32
C TYR A 75 -8.20 -5.62 22.35
N LEU A 76 -7.10 -5.35 23.05
CA LEU A 76 -5.97 -6.25 23.19
C LEU A 76 -6.16 -7.27 24.32
N LEU A 77 -7.28 -7.28 25.02
CA LEU A 77 -7.56 -8.26 26.09
C LEU A 77 -7.57 -9.72 25.61
N SER A 78 -7.70 -9.94 24.32
CA SER A 78 -7.56 -11.26 23.67
C SER A 78 -6.18 -11.51 23.08
N CYS A 79 -5.16 -10.74 23.48
CA CYS A 79 -3.80 -10.89 22.96
C CYS A 79 -3.16 -12.20 23.36
N GLN A 80 -2.42 -12.76 22.42
CA GLN A 80 -1.43 -13.79 22.69
C GLN A 80 -0.06 -13.17 22.92
N ASN A 81 0.68 -13.71 23.91
CA ASN A 81 2.06 -13.30 24.22
C ASN A 81 2.19 -11.82 24.59
N CYS A 82 1.24 -11.30 25.35
CA CYS A 82 1.31 -9.96 25.88
C CYS A 82 1.27 -9.99 27.41
N SER A 83 2.14 -9.23 28.07
CA SER A 83 2.13 -9.06 29.51
C SER A 83 1.02 -8.08 29.90
N ALA A 84 0.39 -8.33 31.04
CA ALA A 84 -0.57 -7.44 31.65
C ALA A 84 -0.07 -6.96 33.00
N THR A 85 -0.44 -5.75 33.37
CA THR A 85 -0.25 -5.19 34.72
C THR A 85 -1.59 -4.65 35.22
N MET A 86 -1.64 -4.30 36.51
CA MET A 86 -2.79 -3.67 37.12
C MET A 86 -2.42 -2.23 37.45
N ASP A 87 -3.25 -1.27 37.09
CA ASP A 87 -3.07 0.13 37.46
C ASP A 87 -3.49 0.38 38.91
N GLU A 88 -3.34 1.62 39.39
CA GLU A 88 -3.64 2.04 40.76
C GLU A 88 -5.13 1.89 41.12
N ASP A 89 -6.00 1.89 40.09
CA ASP A 89 -7.45 1.70 40.25
C ASP A 89 -7.86 0.21 40.19
N GLY A 90 -6.90 -0.71 40.14
CA GLY A 90 -7.15 -2.15 40.06
C GLY A 90 -7.58 -2.63 38.66
N LYS A 91 -7.44 -1.81 37.63
CA LYS A 91 -7.81 -2.13 36.26
C LYS A 91 -6.67 -2.79 35.52
N ILE A 92 -6.96 -3.87 34.81
CA ILE A 92 -5.98 -4.57 34.00
C ILE A 92 -5.62 -3.72 32.78
N GLN A 93 -4.32 -3.48 32.61
CA GLN A 93 -3.71 -2.81 31.47
C GLN A 93 -2.75 -3.78 30.76
N LEU A 94 -2.72 -3.72 29.43
CA LEU A 94 -1.74 -4.48 28.65
C LEU A 94 -0.49 -3.64 28.44
N VAL A 95 0.66 -4.24 28.76
CA VAL A 95 1.97 -3.59 28.58
C VAL A 95 2.46 -3.87 27.17
N THR A 96 2.09 -3.01 26.23
CA THR A 96 2.38 -3.19 24.82
C THR A 96 3.77 -2.72 24.43
N GLU A 97 4.37 -1.85 25.25
CA GLU A 97 5.70 -1.28 25.08
C GLU A 97 6.84 -2.16 25.66
N ASP A 98 6.48 -3.24 26.36
CA ASP A 98 7.50 -4.17 26.88
C ASP A 98 8.26 -4.80 25.72
N ILE A 99 9.56 -4.60 25.68
CA ILE A 99 10.46 -5.11 24.64
C ILE A 99 10.34 -6.63 24.45
N ARG A 100 9.99 -7.37 25.48
CA ARG A 100 9.75 -8.81 25.44
C ARG A 100 8.48 -9.16 24.66
N ASN A 101 7.54 -8.23 24.57
CA ASN A 101 6.24 -8.34 23.91
C ASN A 101 6.17 -7.59 22.59
N GLY A 102 7.25 -6.98 22.13
CA GLY A 102 7.29 -6.02 21.01
C GLY A 102 6.68 -6.50 19.68
N ASN A 103 6.32 -7.78 19.59
CA ASN A 103 5.62 -8.37 18.45
C ASN A 103 4.39 -9.19 18.87
N GLY A 104 3.78 -8.84 20.00
CA GLY A 104 2.49 -9.42 20.38
C GLY A 104 1.45 -9.23 19.28
N ARG A 105 0.53 -10.16 19.17
CA ARG A 105 -0.58 -10.12 18.22
C ARG A 105 -1.89 -10.17 18.97
N ALA A 106 -2.77 -9.22 18.67
CA ALA A 106 -4.14 -9.26 19.13
C ALA A 106 -5.03 -9.92 18.08
N ILE A 107 -5.88 -10.82 18.51
CA ILE A 107 -6.93 -11.37 17.66
C ILE A 107 -8.15 -10.46 17.81
N LYS A 108 -8.57 -9.82 16.72
CA LYS A 108 -9.79 -9.01 16.69
C LYS A 108 -10.94 -9.80 16.09
N SER A 109 -12.08 -9.70 16.69
CA SER A 109 -13.34 -10.30 16.22
C SER A 109 -14.35 -9.21 15.84
N LYS A 110 -15.43 -9.61 15.17
CA LYS A 110 -16.57 -8.73 14.87
C LYS A 110 -17.21 -8.11 16.11
N LEU A 111 -17.09 -8.75 17.27
CA LEU A 111 -17.58 -8.20 18.54
C LEU A 111 -16.88 -6.90 18.92
N TRP A 112 -15.57 -6.82 18.65
CA TRP A 112 -14.74 -5.67 18.99
C TRP A 112 -14.59 -4.68 17.83
N SER A 113 -14.80 -5.15 16.60
CA SER A 113 -14.66 -4.35 15.38
C SER A 113 -15.87 -4.58 14.47
N PRO A 114 -17.03 -3.99 14.80
CA PRO A 114 -18.29 -4.25 14.09
C PRO A 114 -18.28 -3.78 12.61
N ASN A 115 -17.32 -2.95 12.22
CA ASN A 115 -17.11 -2.53 10.85
C ASN A 115 -16.32 -3.54 10.01
N ARG A 116 -15.84 -4.65 10.60
CA ARG A 116 -15.16 -5.74 9.89
C ARG A 116 -16.15 -6.62 9.15
N VAL A 117 -15.78 -6.98 7.92
CA VAL A 117 -16.57 -7.87 7.07
C VAL A 117 -15.65 -8.91 6.45
N ASP A 118 -16.19 -10.11 6.17
CA ASP A 118 -15.44 -11.18 5.52
C ASP A 118 -15.54 -11.09 4.00
N LYS A 119 -16.54 -10.35 3.49
CA LYS A 119 -16.79 -10.15 2.06
C LYS A 119 -17.28 -8.73 1.79
N ILE A 120 -16.82 -8.15 0.70
CA ILE A 120 -17.35 -6.92 0.11
C ILE A 120 -17.88 -7.27 -1.26
N GLU A 121 -19.21 -7.23 -1.42
CA GLU A 121 -19.89 -7.53 -2.67
C GLU A 121 -19.76 -6.40 -3.72
N SER A 122 -19.62 -5.16 -3.24
CA SER A 122 -19.45 -4.02 -4.12
C SER A 122 -18.12 -4.13 -4.86
N PRO A 123 -18.09 -3.81 -6.17
CA PRO A 123 -16.88 -3.86 -6.97
C PRO A 123 -15.77 -2.97 -6.40
N VAL A 124 -14.52 -3.43 -6.49
CA VAL A 124 -13.35 -2.59 -6.25
C VAL A 124 -13.33 -1.46 -7.28
N ASN A 125 -13.24 -0.22 -6.82
CA ASN A 125 -13.16 0.98 -7.67
C ASN A 125 -11.74 1.40 -7.95
N ALA A 126 -10.84 1.18 -6.99
CA ALA A 126 -9.45 1.60 -7.13
C ALA A 126 -8.47 0.68 -6.41
N ILE A 127 -7.29 0.54 -7.02
CA ILE A 127 -6.10 -0.11 -6.48
C ILE A 127 -5.12 0.98 -6.06
N PHE A 128 -4.55 0.83 -4.86
CA PHE A 128 -3.53 1.71 -4.31
C PHE A 128 -2.26 0.91 -4.00
N TRP A 129 -1.21 1.14 -4.78
CA TRP A 129 0.13 0.63 -4.50
C TRP A 129 0.81 1.54 -3.50
N ILE A 130 1.04 1.09 -2.27
CA ILE A 130 1.76 1.86 -1.27
C ILE A 130 3.25 1.63 -1.42
N MET A 131 3.99 2.70 -1.66
CA MET A 131 5.44 2.70 -1.83
C MET A 131 6.12 3.61 -0.82
N LYS A 132 7.42 3.39 -0.62
CA LYS A 132 8.33 4.27 0.13
C LYS A 132 9.54 4.61 -0.75
N ASP A 133 9.26 5.20 -1.89
CA ASP A 133 10.25 5.59 -2.89
C ASP A 133 10.40 7.12 -2.87
N PRO A 134 11.57 7.67 -2.50
CA PRO A 134 11.74 9.12 -2.33
C PRO A 134 11.67 9.90 -3.64
N THR A 135 11.68 9.23 -4.80
CA THR A 135 11.53 9.85 -6.11
C THR A 135 10.09 9.98 -6.56
N ILE A 136 9.17 9.30 -5.87
CA ILE A 136 7.74 9.30 -6.18
C ILE A 136 7.04 10.40 -5.38
N PRO A 137 6.32 11.33 -6.04
CA PRO A 137 5.47 12.31 -5.36
C PRO A 137 4.44 11.63 -4.43
N PRO A 138 3.78 12.39 -3.54
CA PRO A 138 2.81 11.82 -2.60
C PRO A 138 1.75 10.94 -3.23
N VAL A 139 1.33 11.25 -4.47
CA VAL A 139 0.40 10.41 -5.23
C VAL A 139 0.64 10.51 -6.73
N ILE A 140 0.54 9.35 -7.39
CA ILE A 140 0.54 9.22 -8.86
C ILE A 140 -0.70 8.43 -9.26
N LYS A 141 -1.38 8.87 -10.31
CA LYS A 141 -2.38 8.08 -11.03
C LYS A 141 -1.72 7.41 -12.23
N LEU A 142 -1.92 6.12 -12.37
CA LEU A 142 -1.42 5.31 -13.46
C LEU A 142 -2.51 5.16 -14.53
N LYS A 143 -2.14 5.42 -15.77
CA LYS A 143 -2.98 5.21 -16.94
C LYS A 143 -2.44 4.00 -17.71
N GLY A 144 -3.35 3.26 -18.35
CA GLY A 144 -2.94 2.04 -19.05
C GLY A 144 -2.79 0.83 -18.12
N SER A 145 -3.36 -0.28 -18.55
CA SER A 145 -3.47 -1.50 -17.76
C SER A 145 -2.12 -2.19 -17.52
N SER A 146 -1.27 -2.23 -18.54
CA SER A 146 0.07 -2.84 -18.46
C SER A 146 0.96 -2.06 -17.50
N LEU A 147 0.95 -0.71 -17.55
CA LEU A 147 1.72 0.11 -16.62
C LEU A 147 1.22 -0.04 -15.18
N ALA A 148 -0.10 0.01 -14.97
CA ALA A 148 -0.70 -0.17 -13.66
C ALA A 148 -0.30 -1.51 -13.02
N ALA A 149 -0.34 -2.60 -13.79
CA ALA A 149 0.02 -3.93 -13.33
C ALA A 149 1.54 -4.08 -13.09
N VAL A 150 2.40 -3.59 -13.98
CA VAL A 150 3.86 -3.72 -13.80
C VAL A 150 4.40 -2.84 -12.68
N MET A 151 3.78 -1.70 -12.39
CA MET A 151 4.15 -0.88 -11.23
C MET A 151 3.86 -1.61 -9.91
N GLY A 152 2.80 -2.42 -9.85
CA GLY A 152 2.56 -3.34 -8.74
C GLY A 152 3.60 -4.45 -8.66
N ALA A 153 3.99 -5.05 -9.79
CA ALA A 153 5.06 -6.05 -9.86
C ALA A 153 6.43 -5.49 -9.45
N THR A 154 6.64 -4.19 -9.61
CA THR A 154 7.87 -3.47 -9.20
C THR A 154 7.63 -2.56 -8.00
N LEU A 155 6.73 -2.94 -7.09
CA LEU A 155 6.44 -2.17 -5.88
C LEU A 155 7.72 -1.95 -5.07
N ALA A 156 8.13 -0.68 -4.97
CA ALA A 156 9.35 -0.29 -4.28
C ALA A 156 9.08 0.20 -2.86
N THR A 157 9.82 -0.33 -1.90
CA THR A 157 9.67 0.02 -0.49
C THR A 157 11.01 -0.09 0.24
N LYS A 158 11.10 0.55 1.40
CA LYS A 158 12.22 0.38 2.33
C LYS A 158 11.94 -0.77 3.29
N THR A 159 12.99 -1.41 3.78
CA THR A 159 12.86 -2.43 4.84
C THR A 159 12.30 -1.80 6.10
N SER A 160 11.24 -2.40 6.65
CA SER A 160 10.62 -1.93 7.89
C SER A 160 11.32 -2.54 9.10
N THR A 161 11.49 -1.75 10.18
CA THR A 161 11.93 -2.25 11.49
C THR A 161 10.92 -3.23 12.11
N ALA A 162 9.70 -3.30 11.57
CA ALA A 162 8.69 -4.29 11.95
C ALA A 162 9.01 -5.71 11.43
N GLU A 163 10.00 -5.84 10.55
CA GLU A 163 10.49 -7.13 10.05
C GLU A 163 11.75 -7.53 10.84
N ARG A 164 11.99 -8.84 10.98
CA ARG A 164 13.29 -9.32 11.49
C ARG A 164 14.36 -9.04 10.44
N VAL A 165 15.13 -8.00 10.67
CA VAL A 165 16.19 -7.57 9.77
C VAL A 165 17.51 -8.23 10.20
N LYS A 166 18.25 -8.77 9.24
CA LYS A 166 19.61 -9.30 9.51
C LYS A 166 20.53 -8.14 9.89
N ALA A 167 21.44 -8.39 10.84
CA ALA A 167 22.46 -7.40 11.18
C ALA A 167 23.23 -6.94 9.93
N GLY A 168 23.43 -5.63 9.78
CA GLY A 168 24.12 -5.04 8.65
C GLY A 168 23.26 -4.75 7.42
N THR A 169 21.93 -5.02 7.46
CA THR A 169 21.03 -4.63 6.37
C THR A 169 20.84 -3.11 6.34
N ASP A 170 21.03 -2.49 5.17
CA ASP A 170 20.70 -1.09 4.96
C ASP A 170 19.16 -0.92 4.95
N LEU A 171 18.64 -0.30 5.99
CA LEU A 171 17.19 -0.02 6.13
C LEU A 171 16.69 1.05 5.15
N ASN A 172 17.60 1.84 4.57
CA ASN A 172 17.25 2.88 3.61
C ASN A 172 17.26 2.40 2.16
N ALA A 173 17.88 1.25 1.90
CA ALA A 173 17.89 0.67 0.57
C ALA A 173 16.48 0.33 0.10
N LEU A 174 16.13 0.75 -1.10
CA LEU A 174 14.90 0.35 -1.75
C LEU A 174 14.98 -1.11 -2.18
N ARG A 175 13.91 -1.85 -1.94
CA ARG A 175 13.74 -3.22 -2.44
C ARG A 175 12.44 -3.32 -3.23
N ILE A 176 12.44 -4.15 -4.24
CA ILE A 176 11.25 -4.49 -5.00
C ILE A 176 10.60 -5.72 -4.36
N VAL A 177 9.32 -5.60 -4.05
CA VAL A 177 8.49 -6.71 -3.53
C VAL A 177 7.22 -6.78 -4.36
N PRO A 178 7.15 -7.70 -5.32
CA PRO A 178 6.03 -7.78 -6.25
C PRO A 178 4.70 -7.89 -5.53
N TYR A 179 3.79 -6.96 -5.84
CA TYR A 179 2.42 -6.86 -5.29
C TYR A 179 2.34 -6.84 -3.76
N ALA A 180 3.46 -6.53 -3.08
CA ALA A 180 3.60 -6.66 -1.62
C ALA A 180 3.23 -8.07 -1.10
N ASN A 181 3.36 -9.10 -1.93
CA ASN A 181 3.03 -10.48 -1.60
C ASN A 181 4.29 -11.36 -1.45
N PRO A 182 4.89 -11.45 -0.25
CA PRO A 182 6.05 -12.31 0.00
C PRO A 182 5.71 -13.80 0.04
N PHE A 183 4.43 -14.17 0.10
CA PHE A 183 3.96 -15.56 0.26
C PHE A 183 3.53 -16.21 -1.06
N ARG A 184 3.76 -15.55 -2.17
CA ARG A 184 3.39 -16.05 -3.50
C ARG A 184 4.11 -17.35 -3.84
N THR A 185 3.35 -18.36 -4.24
CA THR A 185 3.83 -19.70 -4.62
C THR A 185 3.57 -20.06 -6.09
N TYR A 186 3.11 -19.10 -6.89
CA TYR A 186 2.76 -19.24 -8.30
C TYR A 186 3.51 -18.19 -9.14
N PRO A 187 3.60 -18.35 -10.48
CA PRO A 187 4.30 -17.41 -11.35
C PRO A 187 3.78 -15.97 -11.22
N LEU A 188 4.70 -15.01 -11.23
CA LEU A 188 4.37 -13.58 -11.10
C LEU A 188 3.44 -13.08 -12.22
N ALA A 189 3.56 -13.66 -13.41
CA ALA A 189 2.69 -13.35 -14.54
C ALA A 189 1.19 -13.54 -14.21
N ASN A 190 0.84 -14.48 -13.34
CA ASN A 190 -0.56 -14.70 -12.97
C ASN A 190 -1.18 -13.48 -12.25
N ASP A 191 -0.42 -12.84 -11.37
CA ASP A 191 -0.89 -11.61 -10.72
C ASP A 191 -0.91 -10.44 -11.70
N TYR A 192 0.13 -10.33 -12.55
CA TYR A 192 0.19 -9.30 -13.58
C TYR A 192 -1.06 -9.32 -14.46
N GLU A 193 -1.40 -10.47 -15.04
CA GLU A 193 -2.56 -10.61 -15.92
C GLU A 193 -3.88 -10.28 -15.21
N LYS A 194 -4.03 -10.70 -13.96
CA LYS A 194 -5.23 -10.42 -13.17
C LYS A 194 -5.37 -8.92 -12.86
N PHE A 195 -4.30 -8.26 -12.44
CA PHE A 195 -4.35 -6.82 -12.18
C PHE A 195 -4.55 -6.03 -13.47
N LYS A 196 -3.91 -6.42 -14.56
CA LYS A 196 -4.13 -5.84 -15.88
C LYS A 196 -5.61 -5.95 -16.28
N LYS A 197 -6.21 -7.14 -16.15
CA LYS A 197 -7.63 -7.38 -16.44
C LYS A 197 -8.57 -6.47 -15.62
N LEU A 198 -8.28 -6.27 -14.32
CA LEU A 198 -9.09 -5.38 -13.47
C LEU A 198 -9.07 -3.94 -13.99
N VAL A 199 -7.92 -3.44 -14.43
CA VAL A 199 -7.80 -2.08 -14.94
C VAL A 199 -8.41 -1.96 -16.32
N GLU A 200 -8.15 -2.91 -17.24
CA GLU A 200 -8.54 -2.84 -18.65
C GLU A 200 -10.02 -3.13 -18.86
N GLU A 201 -10.53 -4.21 -18.29
CA GLU A 201 -11.90 -4.67 -18.53
C GLU A 201 -12.92 -4.15 -17.51
N LYS A 202 -12.46 -3.85 -16.29
CA LYS A 202 -13.36 -3.44 -15.20
C LYS A 202 -13.22 -1.96 -14.84
N ASN A 203 -12.38 -1.22 -15.54
CA ASN A 203 -12.13 0.21 -15.31
C ASN A 203 -11.74 0.53 -13.87
N VAL A 204 -11.04 -0.40 -13.18
CA VAL A 204 -10.52 -0.15 -11.84
C VAL A 204 -9.39 0.87 -11.95
N ALA A 205 -9.53 2.00 -11.27
CA ALA A 205 -8.49 3.02 -11.26
C ALA A 205 -7.25 2.51 -10.51
N CYS A 206 -6.06 3.00 -10.89
CA CYS A 206 -4.83 2.59 -10.24
C CYS A 206 -3.97 3.79 -9.83
N TYR A 207 -3.51 3.76 -8.59
CA TYR A 207 -2.72 4.82 -7.98
C TYR A 207 -1.49 4.27 -7.26
N ILE A 208 -0.45 5.08 -7.18
CA ILE A 208 0.64 4.91 -6.24
C ILE A 208 0.47 5.95 -5.13
N ILE A 209 0.57 5.55 -3.87
CA ILE A 209 0.67 6.46 -2.72
C ILE A 209 2.03 6.28 -2.08
N ASN A 210 2.78 7.36 -1.96
CA ASN A 210 4.03 7.39 -1.23
C ASN A 210 3.76 7.68 0.25
N THR A 211 4.13 6.74 1.11
CA THR A 211 4.00 6.88 2.58
C THR A 211 5.36 7.06 3.27
N GLY A 212 6.40 7.24 2.49
CA GLY A 212 7.76 7.49 2.96
C GLY A 212 8.10 8.97 3.07
N ASP A 213 9.07 9.35 2.30
CA ASP A 213 9.49 10.72 2.05
C ASP A 213 9.49 11.00 0.54
N PHE A 214 9.36 12.26 0.18
CA PHE A 214 9.58 12.74 -1.17
C PHE A 214 10.71 13.77 -1.13
N MET A 215 11.84 13.42 -1.74
CA MET A 215 13.04 14.25 -1.77
C MET A 215 13.44 14.78 -0.37
N GLY A 216 13.46 13.88 0.61
CA GLY A 216 13.80 14.20 2.00
C GLY A 216 12.67 14.82 2.82
N LYS A 217 11.55 15.19 2.21
CA LYS A 217 10.38 15.71 2.90
C LYS A 217 9.42 14.58 3.26
N LYS A 218 9.13 14.41 4.54
CA LYS A 218 8.26 13.36 5.06
C LYS A 218 6.83 13.53 4.58
N VAL A 219 6.28 12.48 3.95
CA VAL A 219 4.84 12.37 3.69
C VAL A 219 4.18 11.86 4.97
N LYS A 220 3.36 12.71 5.59
CA LYS A 220 2.71 12.41 6.88
C LYS A 220 1.44 11.58 6.67
N PRO A 221 0.98 10.84 7.68
CA PRO A 221 -0.31 10.15 7.61
C PRO A 221 -1.48 11.07 7.24
N ALA A 222 -1.49 12.32 7.70
CA ALA A 222 -2.51 13.31 7.34
C ALA A 222 -2.53 13.60 5.83
N ASP A 223 -1.37 13.65 5.18
CA ASP A 223 -1.26 13.86 3.73
C ASP A 223 -1.89 12.69 2.98
N THR A 224 -1.50 11.46 3.32
CA THR A 224 -2.00 10.26 2.64
C THR A 224 -3.50 10.04 2.87
N LEU A 225 -4.02 10.35 4.06
CA LEU A 225 -5.46 10.32 4.35
C LEU A 225 -6.22 11.37 3.53
N GLY A 226 -5.73 12.62 3.49
CA GLY A 226 -6.34 13.68 2.71
C GLY A 226 -6.33 13.39 1.20
N ILE A 227 -5.24 12.81 0.68
CA ILE A 227 -5.15 12.33 -0.70
C ILE A 227 -6.22 11.28 -0.98
N LEU A 228 -6.33 10.26 -0.13
CA LEU A 228 -7.32 9.20 -0.27
C LEU A 228 -8.74 9.77 -0.25
N GLU A 229 -9.06 10.66 0.69
CA GLU A 229 -10.36 11.32 0.77
C GLU A 229 -10.68 12.09 -0.50
N THR A 230 -9.72 12.86 -1.01
CA THR A 230 -9.88 13.67 -2.23
C THR A 230 -10.18 12.80 -3.46
N ILE A 231 -9.51 11.64 -3.57
CA ILE A 231 -9.75 10.67 -4.64
C ILE A 231 -11.13 10.03 -4.49
N VAL A 232 -11.45 9.54 -3.29
CA VAL A 232 -12.72 8.85 -2.99
C VAL A 232 -13.92 9.75 -3.24
N GLU A 233 -13.78 11.05 -3.00
CA GLU A 233 -14.84 12.05 -3.23
C GLU A 233 -14.89 12.58 -4.66
N GLY A 234 -14.06 12.05 -5.56
CA GLY A 234 -14.01 12.52 -6.96
C GLY A 234 -13.53 13.97 -7.14
N LYS A 235 -12.85 14.51 -6.14
CA LYS A 235 -12.33 15.90 -6.14
C LYS A 235 -10.88 16.01 -6.61
N ALA A 236 -10.21 14.88 -6.81
CA ALA A 236 -8.82 14.82 -7.22
C ALA A 236 -8.64 15.40 -8.63
N LYS A 237 -7.73 16.35 -8.75
CA LYS A 237 -7.32 16.93 -10.04
C LYS A 237 -5.92 16.47 -10.33
N PHE A 238 -5.78 15.65 -11.35
CA PHE A 238 -4.51 15.12 -11.81
C PHE A 238 -4.03 15.91 -13.02
N GLU A 239 -2.73 16.08 -13.11
CA GLU A 239 -2.04 16.74 -14.20
C GLU A 239 -0.88 15.88 -14.70
N LYS A 240 -0.45 16.09 -15.92
CA LYS A 240 0.63 15.32 -16.54
C LYS A 240 1.94 15.48 -15.75
N TRP A 241 2.61 14.37 -15.48
CA TRP A 241 3.91 14.39 -14.81
C TRP A 241 5.07 14.46 -15.82
N GLY A 242 5.44 15.67 -16.20
CA GLY A 242 6.57 15.90 -17.11
C GLY A 242 6.45 15.12 -18.43
N PRO A 243 7.48 14.34 -18.81
CA PRO A 243 7.48 13.58 -20.06
C PRO A 243 6.60 12.33 -20.02
N PHE A 244 6.21 11.85 -18.81
CA PHE A 244 5.47 10.61 -18.67
C PHE A 244 4.06 10.72 -19.24
N GLU A 245 3.77 9.91 -20.25
CA GLU A 245 2.47 9.92 -20.93
C GLU A 245 1.37 9.26 -20.09
N ASP A 246 1.72 8.18 -19.40
CA ASP A 246 0.78 7.33 -18.69
C ASP A 246 0.83 7.52 -17.16
N MET A 247 1.48 8.58 -16.69
CA MET A 247 1.51 8.95 -15.29
C MET A 247 1.07 10.40 -15.07
N GLU A 248 0.16 10.56 -14.13
CA GLU A 248 -0.35 11.86 -13.71
C GLU A 248 -0.11 12.05 -12.21
N ILE A 249 0.23 13.27 -11.81
CA ILE A 249 0.39 13.65 -10.40
C ILE A 249 -0.76 14.54 -9.96
N MET A 250 -1.05 14.53 -8.66
CA MET A 250 -1.93 15.51 -8.05
C MET A 250 -1.07 16.41 -7.16
N PRO A 251 -0.99 17.73 -7.43
CA PRO A 251 -0.34 18.67 -6.53
C PRO A 251 -0.92 18.54 -5.12
N TRP A 252 -0.04 18.43 -4.11
CA TRP A 252 -0.47 18.21 -2.74
C TRP A 252 0.36 19.04 -1.75
N GLY A 253 -0.33 19.90 -1.01
CA GLY A 253 0.32 20.72 0.01
C GLY A 253 1.49 21.53 -0.53
N ASP A 254 2.63 21.40 0.13
CA ASP A 254 3.89 22.03 -0.23
C ASP A 254 4.92 21.03 -0.81
N PHE A 255 4.44 19.91 -1.38
CA PHE A 255 5.28 18.97 -2.13
C PHE A 255 5.41 19.42 -3.59
N GLU A 256 6.52 20.09 -3.88
CA GLU A 256 6.80 20.60 -5.22
C GLU A 256 7.58 19.56 -6.03
N VAL A 257 7.11 19.26 -7.24
CA VAL A 257 7.78 18.39 -8.20
C VAL A 257 8.56 19.26 -9.18
N ASN A 258 9.85 19.44 -8.94
CA ASN A 258 10.72 20.24 -9.77
C ASN A 258 11.58 19.40 -10.73
N LEU A 259 11.10 19.20 -11.96
CA LEU A 259 11.82 18.45 -12.99
C LEU A 259 13.05 19.18 -13.58
N ASN A 260 13.32 20.42 -13.15
CA ASN A 260 14.56 21.13 -13.48
C ASN A 260 15.67 20.84 -12.44
N ASP A 261 15.35 20.22 -11.32
CA ASP A 261 16.33 19.79 -10.34
C ASP A 261 17.08 18.57 -10.85
N LYS A 262 18.39 18.75 -11.12
CA LYS A 262 19.25 17.70 -11.67
C LYS A 262 19.44 16.51 -10.74
N ASP A 263 19.48 16.74 -9.43
CA ASP A 263 19.65 15.68 -8.44
C ASP A 263 18.37 14.84 -8.35
N TYR A 264 17.23 15.49 -8.36
CA TYR A 264 15.94 14.79 -8.40
C TYR A 264 15.78 13.97 -9.68
N THR A 265 15.99 14.56 -10.84
CA THR A 265 15.83 13.86 -12.12
C THR A 265 16.80 12.71 -12.29
N ALA A 266 18.05 12.85 -11.81
CA ALA A 266 19.01 11.74 -11.78
C ALA A 266 18.55 10.58 -10.90
N GLN A 267 18.04 10.87 -9.70
CA GLN A 267 17.49 9.84 -8.81
C GLN A 267 16.25 9.17 -9.41
N LEU A 268 15.36 9.94 -10.02
CA LEU A 268 14.16 9.44 -10.69
C LEU A 268 14.49 8.49 -11.85
N LYS A 269 15.43 8.88 -12.74
CA LYS A 269 15.95 8.03 -13.82
C LYS A 269 16.48 6.70 -13.28
N ASN A 270 17.29 6.77 -12.24
CA ASN A 270 17.86 5.58 -11.60
C ASN A 270 16.77 4.68 -10.99
N ALA A 271 15.76 5.27 -10.33
CA ALA A 271 14.65 4.51 -9.76
C ALA A 271 13.84 3.78 -10.85
N MET A 272 13.57 4.42 -11.99
CA MET A 272 12.86 3.80 -13.11
C MET A 272 13.71 2.71 -13.77
N GLN A 273 15.02 2.95 -13.96
CA GLN A 273 15.96 1.94 -14.47
C GLN A 273 16.02 0.71 -13.55
N ASN A 274 16.03 0.89 -12.23
CA ASN A 274 16.03 -0.20 -11.26
C ASN A 274 14.77 -1.07 -11.36
N ARG A 275 13.62 -0.49 -11.73
CA ARG A 275 12.39 -1.25 -11.98
C ARG A 275 12.52 -2.11 -13.23
N LEU A 276 13.05 -1.56 -14.33
CA LEU A 276 13.33 -2.31 -15.55
C LEU A 276 14.31 -3.46 -15.27
N THR A 277 15.42 -3.18 -14.59
CA THR A 277 16.40 -4.19 -14.19
C THR A 277 15.77 -5.30 -13.35
N SER A 278 14.80 -4.97 -12.49
CA SER A 278 14.09 -5.98 -11.70
C SER A 278 13.20 -6.86 -12.58
N VAL A 279 12.52 -6.28 -13.56
CA VAL A 279 11.69 -7.03 -14.52
C VAL A 279 12.57 -7.97 -15.39
N GLU A 280 13.74 -7.51 -15.81
CA GLU A 280 14.72 -8.33 -16.53
C GLU A 280 15.23 -9.50 -15.67
N LYS A 281 15.49 -9.26 -14.38
CA LYS A 281 15.85 -10.31 -13.41
C LYS A 281 14.75 -11.35 -13.23
N PHE A 282 13.50 -10.95 -13.20
CA PHE A 282 12.38 -11.91 -13.13
C PHE A 282 12.38 -12.89 -14.31
N ALA A 283 12.88 -12.45 -15.47
CA ALA A 283 12.98 -13.31 -16.66
C ALA A 283 14.13 -14.33 -16.58
N THR A 284 15.12 -14.12 -15.73
CA THR A 284 16.32 -14.97 -15.63
C THR A 284 16.42 -15.72 -14.32
N ASP A 285 16.03 -15.09 -13.22
CA ASP A 285 16.11 -15.69 -11.90
C ASP A 285 15.19 -16.92 -11.80
N LYS A 286 15.62 -17.93 -11.05
CA LYS A 286 14.86 -19.19 -10.86
C LYS A 286 14.42 -19.84 -12.18
N GLY A 287 15.25 -19.76 -13.22
CA GLY A 287 14.93 -20.32 -14.53
C GLY A 287 13.77 -19.59 -15.25
N GLY A 288 13.54 -18.34 -14.94
CA GLY A 288 12.50 -17.54 -15.54
C GLY A 288 11.08 -17.80 -15.02
N TYR A 289 10.96 -18.45 -13.86
CA TYR A 289 9.66 -18.76 -13.25
C TYR A 289 8.77 -17.52 -13.04
N ASP A 290 9.37 -16.39 -12.76
CA ASP A 290 8.71 -15.11 -12.50
C ASP A 290 8.72 -14.15 -13.70
N LYS A 291 9.06 -14.67 -14.91
CA LYS A 291 9.06 -13.86 -16.14
C LYS A 291 7.69 -13.20 -16.35
N LEU A 292 7.71 -11.90 -16.59
CA LEU A 292 6.52 -11.12 -16.98
C LEU A 292 6.29 -11.16 -18.49
N PRO A 293 5.05 -10.97 -18.96
CA PRO A 293 4.73 -10.81 -20.38
C PRO A 293 5.44 -9.64 -21.03
N ASP A 294 5.58 -9.69 -22.36
CA ASP A 294 6.35 -8.70 -23.12
C ASP A 294 5.77 -7.28 -23.04
N ASP A 295 4.45 -7.15 -22.89
CA ASP A 295 3.80 -5.85 -22.71
C ASP A 295 4.11 -5.22 -21.35
N ALA A 296 4.36 -6.01 -20.30
CA ALA A 296 4.86 -5.50 -19.03
C ALA A 296 6.28 -4.91 -19.19
N VAL A 297 7.14 -5.63 -19.91
CA VAL A 297 8.50 -5.16 -20.22
C VAL A 297 8.45 -3.89 -21.05
N ALA A 298 7.60 -3.85 -22.07
CA ALA A 298 7.42 -2.68 -22.93
C ALA A 298 6.92 -1.47 -22.15
N ALA A 299 5.95 -1.66 -21.24
CA ALA A 299 5.40 -0.58 -20.42
C ALA A 299 6.45 0.06 -19.50
N ILE A 300 7.27 -0.75 -18.80
CA ILE A 300 8.30 -0.19 -17.93
C ILE A 300 9.47 0.41 -18.72
N LYS A 301 9.81 -0.17 -19.89
CA LYS A 301 10.81 0.38 -20.77
C LYS A 301 10.41 1.76 -21.31
N LYS A 302 9.13 1.94 -21.70
CA LYS A 302 8.59 3.25 -22.09
C LYS A 302 8.81 4.29 -20.99
N VAL A 303 8.54 3.94 -19.73
CA VAL A 303 8.77 4.85 -18.59
C VAL A 303 10.26 5.21 -18.44
N VAL A 304 11.16 4.27 -18.65
CA VAL A 304 12.61 4.53 -18.61
C VAL A 304 13.03 5.46 -19.75
N ASP A 305 12.53 5.23 -20.96
CA ASP A 305 12.82 6.05 -22.13
C ASP A 305 12.27 7.49 -21.94
N GLU A 306 11.08 7.63 -21.41
CA GLU A 306 10.47 8.92 -21.06
C GLU A 306 11.28 9.63 -19.96
N ALA A 307 11.70 8.91 -18.90
CA ALA A 307 12.56 9.47 -17.85
C ALA A 307 13.90 9.94 -18.41
N ALA A 308 14.46 9.29 -19.43
CA ALA A 308 15.71 9.71 -20.04
C ALA A 308 15.63 11.10 -20.68
N ALA A 309 14.44 11.57 -21.05
CA ALA A 309 14.19 12.90 -21.61
C ALA A 309 14.20 14.04 -20.56
N LEU A 310 14.27 13.74 -19.25
CA LEU A 310 14.45 14.71 -18.17
C LEU A 310 15.91 15.17 -18.10
#